data_aae2dc542500aee5c8ac9dd9308f8ab0
#
_entry.id   aae2dc542500aee5c8ac9dd9308f8ab0
#
_cell.length_a   1.000
_cell.length_b   1.000
_cell.length_c   1.000
_cell.angle_alpha   90.00
_cell.angle_beta   90.00
_cell.angle_gamma   90.00
#
_symmetry.space_group_name_H-M   'P 1'
#
loop_
_entity.id
_entity.type
_entity.pdbx_description
1 polymer ?
#
loop_
_entity_poly.entity_id
_entity_poly.type
_entity_poly.pdbx_seq_one_letter_code
_entity_poly.pdbx_strand_id
1 'polypeptide(L)'
;MSAVTRDTLMAYVDGGLTPAERTRVEAYLAESPEAAADIALMQRQTDAIRTLYGPVAAEPVPARLSVGNLARKAEAARRRNWMNLAAALVLLTVGLGGGWMLRGQTDSPNIADRLIAEAVSAHTVFVAEKRHAVEVDGSDSEHLSRWLSNRLQTNLAMPDLSGHGLNFLGGRLLPAPEIPGGRAAQLMYEDTAGARLTLYVTPSPGPDTPRYELANLGLDTALFWADNIISCTITAPYSAEKLQAIAQSVFAQLNPTMPAYES
;
A
#
# COMPACT_ATOMS: atom_id res chain seq x y z
N MET A 1 3.71 55.04 68.12
CA MET A 1 5.10 54.76 67.70
C MET A 1 5.19 53.22 67.64
N SER A 2 5.44 52.64 66.46
CA SER A 2 5.53 51.16 66.30
C SER A 2 6.79 50.67 67.05
N ALA A 3 6.65 49.69 67.96
CA ALA A 3 7.75 49.14 68.70
C ALA A 3 8.73 48.42 67.75
N VAL A 4 10.04 48.53 68.02
CA VAL A 4 11.05 47.76 67.31
C VAL A 4 10.89 46.28 67.68
N THR A 5 10.52 45.47 66.73
CA THR A 5 10.32 44.01 66.90
C THR A 5 11.59 43.24 66.48
N ARG A 6 11.68 41.96 66.86
CA ARG A 6 12.74 41.07 66.41
C ARG A 6 12.83 40.97 64.88
N ASP A 7 11.72 40.92 64.19
CA ASP A 7 11.67 40.92 62.72
C ASP A 7 12.24 42.17 62.10
N THR A 8 11.99 43.35 62.73
CA THR A 8 12.57 44.65 62.32
C THR A 8 14.09 44.61 62.50
N LEU A 9 14.58 44.01 63.58
CA LEU A 9 16.04 43.89 63.83
C LEU A 9 16.71 42.96 62.84
N MET A 10 16.04 41.84 62.45
CA MET A 10 16.52 40.95 61.38
C MET A 10 16.55 41.65 60.03
N ALA A 11 15.48 42.35 59.65
CA ALA A 11 15.46 43.17 58.46
C ALA A 11 16.51 44.28 58.40
N TYR A 12 16.93 44.79 59.57
CA TYR A 12 18.06 45.69 59.65
C TYR A 12 19.40 45.03 59.28
N VAL A 13 19.64 43.84 59.79
CA VAL A 13 20.85 43.03 59.42
C VAL A 13 20.88 42.71 57.95
N ASP A 14 19.72 42.40 57.37
CA ASP A 14 19.60 42.03 55.96
C ASP A 14 19.58 43.25 55.01
N GLY A 15 19.52 44.48 55.56
CA GLY A 15 19.50 45.72 54.79
C GLY A 15 18.15 46.00 54.12
N GLY A 16 17.06 45.35 54.58
CA GLY A 16 15.71 45.41 54.00
C GLY A 16 14.82 46.51 54.55
N LEU A 17 15.32 47.41 55.41
CA LEU A 17 14.57 48.48 56.02
C LEU A 17 14.51 49.74 55.14
N THR A 18 13.41 50.46 55.22
CA THR A 18 13.35 51.85 54.72
C THR A 18 14.22 52.80 55.52
N PRO A 19 14.65 53.95 54.95
CA PRO A 19 15.50 54.89 55.69
C PRO A 19 14.90 55.35 57.04
N ALA A 20 13.58 55.54 57.10
CA ALA A 20 12.87 55.92 58.28
C ALA A 20 12.84 54.85 59.38
N GLU A 21 12.71 53.58 58.98
CA GLU A 21 12.75 52.44 59.88
C GLU A 21 14.16 52.21 60.38
N ARG A 22 15.17 52.36 59.55
CA ARG A 22 16.57 52.22 59.89
C ARG A 22 16.96 53.25 60.97
N THR A 23 16.59 54.53 60.81
CA THR A 23 16.87 55.54 61.84
C THR A 23 16.22 55.17 63.19
N ARG A 24 15.02 54.60 63.19
CA ARG A 24 14.33 54.16 64.41
C ARG A 24 15.07 52.99 65.08
N VAL A 25 15.53 52.03 64.30
CA VAL A 25 16.27 50.87 64.80
C VAL A 25 17.61 51.33 65.36
N GLU A 26 18.31 52.24 64.69
CA GLU A 26 19.59 52.82 65.19
C GLU A 26 19.42 53.58 66.51
N ALA A 27 18.34 54.33 66.67
CA ALA A 27 18.00 55.00 67.94
C ALA A 27 17.73 53.95 69.06
N TYR A 28 16.95 52.89 68.75
CA TYR A 28 16.69 51.81 69.69
C TYR A 28 17.94 51.08 70.11
N LEU A 29 18.88 50.77 69.18
CA LEU A 29 20.12 50.10 69.45
C LEU A 29 21.08 50.97 70.30
N ALA A 30 21.00 52.30 70.17
CA ALA A 30 21.77 53.23 71.03
C ALA A 30 21.28 53.19 72.47
N GLU A 31 20.02 52.91 72.76
CA GLU A 31 19.41 52.81 74.10
C GLU A 31 19.47 51.39 74.70
N SER A 32 19.73 50.37 73.85
CA SER A 32 19.73 48.93 74.23
C SER A 32 21.06 48.26 73.91
N PRO A 33 22.05 48.27 74.79
CA PRO A 33 23.38 47.65 74.56
C PRO A 33 23.34 46.15 74.26
N GLU A 34 22.43 45.44 74.90
CA GLU A 34 22.23 44.01 74.68
C GLU A 34 21.77 43.71 73.26
N ALA A 35 20.71 44.44 72.76
CA ALA A 35 20.28 44.29 71.42
C ALA A 35 21.36 44.71 70.38
N ALA A 36 22.14 45.74 70.70
CA ALA A 36 23.26 46.17 69.88
C ALA A 36 24.35 45.10 69.78
N ALA A 37 24.65 44.40 70.87
CA ALA A 37 25.60 43.31 70.85
C ALA A 37 25.15 42.09 70.01
N ASP A 38 23.86 41.76 70.14
CA ASP A 38 23.26 40.66 69.33
C ASP A 38 23.29 41.00 67.83
N ILE A 39 22.91 42.20 67.47
CA ILE A 39 22.95 42.66 66.06
C ILE A 39 24.38 42.68 65.54
N ALA A 40 25.34 43.17 66.32
CA ALA A 40 26.76 43.16 65.95
C ALA A 40 27.33 41.74 65.78
N LEU A 41 26.82 40.75 66.54
CA LEU A 41 27.18 39.36 66.38
C LEU A 41 26.60 38.82 65.07
N MET A 42 25.34 39.05 64.80
CA MET A 42 24.68 38.64 63.55
C MET A 42 25.34 39.25 62.31
N GLN A 43 25.67 40.52 62.34
CA GLN A 43 26.41 41.17 61.25
C GLN A 43 27.77 40.52 61.00
N ARG A 44 28.54 40.25 62.08
CA ARG A 44 29.84 39.58 61.97
C ARG A 44 29.69 38.16 61.35
N GLN A 45 28.64 37.43 61.76
CA GLN A 45 28.35 36.10 61.15
C GLN A 45 28.03 36.21 59.66
N THR A 46 27.19 37.18 59.30
CA THR A 46 26.83 37.43 57.89
C THR A 46 28.04 37.84 57.07
N ASP A 47 28.92 38.71 57.60
CA ASP A 47 30.14 39.13 56.91
C ASP A 47 31.16 37.99 56.79
N ALA A 48 31.26 37.13 57.82
CA ALA A 48 32.09 35.93 57.73
C ALA A 48 31.62 34.97 56.64
N ILE A 49 30.29 34.76 56.52
CA ILE A 49 29.70 33.92 55.47
C ILE A 49 29.95 34.54 54.09
N ARG A 50 29.74 35.88 53.96
CA ARG A 50 30.00 36.61 52.69
C ARG A 50 31.47 36.51 52.30
N THR A 51 32.39 36.63 53.24
CA THR A 51 33.83 36.52 52.98
C THR A 51 34.22 35.13 52.57
N LEU A 52 33.64 34.10 53.20
CA LEU A 52 33.92 32.69 52.90
C LEU A 52 33.39 32.23 51.54
N TYR A 53 32.16 32.66 51.20
CA TYR A 53 31.46 32.22 49.98
C TYR A 53 31.48 33.23 48.84
N GLY A 54 31.94 34.46 49.06
CA GLY A 54 32.06 35.49 48.03
C GLY A 54 32.85 35.04 46.81
N PRO A 55 33.99 34.38 46.96
CA PRO A 55 34.76 33.86 45.84
C PRO A 55 33.94 32.86 44.97
N VAL A 56 33.11 32.01 45.61
CA VAL A 56 32.25 31.03 44.87
C VAL A 56 31.21 31.76 44.01
N ALA A 57 30.64 32.87 44.49
CA ALA A 57 29.71 33.66 43.73
C ALA A 57 30.36 34.38 42.53
N ALA A 58 31.69 34.60 42.60
CA ALA A 58 32.45 35.19 41.50
C ALA A 58 33.00 34.15 40.50
N GLU A 59 32.76 32.86 40.72
CA GLU A 59 33.20 31.83 39.79
C GLU A 59 32.52 32.01 38.42
N PRO A 60 33.27 31.88 37.30
CA PRO A 60 32.68 31.99 35.97
C PRO A 60 31.65 30.90 35.74
N VAL A 61 30.50 31.28 35.22
CA VAL A 61 29.44 30.34 34.88
C VAL A 61 29.96 29.30 33.87
N PRO A 62 29.86 27.99 34.18
CA PRO A 62 30.31 26.95 33.27
C PRO A 62 29.73 27.13 31.85
N ALA A 63 30.57 26.95 30.82
CA ALA A 63 30.18 27.21 29.43
C ALA A 63 28.91 26.46 29.00
N ARG A 64 28.62 25.31 29.61
CA ARG A 64 27.41 24.53 29.39
C ARG A 64 26.11 25.23 29.84
N LEU A 65 26.20 26.13 30.81
CA LEU A 65 25.09 26.86 31.41
C LEU A 65 25.04 28.32 30.94
N SER A 66 25.99 28.74 30.12
CA SER A 66 25.97 30.10 29.52
C SER A 66 24.74 30.26 28.64
N VAL A 67 23.96 31.33 28.86
CA VAL A 67 22.75 31.65 28.10
C VAL A 67 23.04 31.72 26.61
N GLY A 68 24.17 32.30 26.19
CA GLY A 68 24.57 32.37 24.79
C GLY A 68 24.87 30.99 24.16
N ASN A 69 25.41 30.05 24.96
CA ASN A 69 25.62 28.67 24.45
C ASN A 69 24.34 27.87 24.39
N LEU A 70 23.43 28.07 25.34
CA LEU A 70 22.11 27.46 25.32
C LEU A 70 21.26 27.96 24.12
N ALA A 71 21.26 29.28 23.88
CA ALA A 71 20.59 29.87 22.74
C ALA A 71 21.13 29.33 21.40
N ARG A 72 22.46 29.31 21.23
CA ARG A 72 23.09 28.74 20.00
C ARG A 72 22.76 27.27 19.78
N LYS A 73 22.74 26.48 20.85
CA LYS A 73 22.33 25.05 20.76
C LYS A 73 20.86 24.89 20.36
N ALA A 74 19.97 25.73 20.90
CA ALA A 74 18.56 25.73 20.56
C ALA A 74 18.33 26.12 19.06
N GLU A 75 19.03 27.14 18.59
CA GLU A 75 18.99 27.56 17.17
C GLU A 75 19.54 26.48 16.23
N ALA A 76 20.68 25.86 16.58
CA ALA A 76 21.24 24.78 15.80
C ALA A 76 20.31 23.55 15.74
N ALA A 77 19.67 23.20 16.85
CA ALA A 77 18.68 22.13 16.91
C ALA A 77 17.45 22.44 16.03
N ARG A 78 16.94 23.69 16.10
CA ARG A 78 15.83 24.14 15.27
C ARG A 78 16.18 24.08 13.77
N ARG A 79 17.37 24.57 13.38
CA ARG A 79 17.84 24.51 11.99
C ARG A 79 17.96 23.07 11.49
N ARG A 80 18.52 22.15 12.32
CA ARG A 80 18.63 20.73 12.00
C ARG A 80 17.26 20.08 11.78
N ASN A 81 16.28 20.40 12.62
CA ASN A 81 14.92 19.88 12.47
C ASN A 81 14.26 20.37 11.17
N TRP A 82 14.46 21.65 10.80
CA TRP A 82 13.98 22.18 9.53
C TRP A 82 14.66 21.54 8.32
N MET A 83 15.98 21.27 8.40
CA MET A 83 16.69 20.54 7.35
C MET A 83 16.19 19.11 7.19
N ASN A 84 15.94 18.42 8.30
CA ASN A 84 15.40 17.06 8.27
C ASN A 84 13.97 17.03 7.67
N LEU A 85 13.15 18.01 8.00
CA LEU A 85 11.79 18.15 7.43
C LEU A 85 11.85 18.43 5.93
N ALA A 86 12.74 19.31 5.49
CA ALA A 86 12.95 19.58 4.07
C ALA A 86 13.44 18.34 3.32
N ALA A 87 14.40 17.59 3.88
CA ALA A 87 14.88 16.33 3.30
C ALA A 87 13.76 15.28 3.21
N ALA A 88 12.93 15.15 4.24
CA ALA A 88 11.78 14.24 4.23
C ALA A 88 10.75 14.61 3.14
N LEU A 89 10.49 15.91 2.95
CA LEU A 89 9.60 16.40 1.88
C LEU A 89 10.17 16.10 0.48
N VAL A 90 11.47 16.30 0.27
CA VAL A 90 12.14 15.96 -1.00
C VAL A 90 12.06 14.46 -1.27
N LEU A 91 12.34 13.60 -0.28
CA LEU A 91 12.23 12.16 -0.43
C LEU A 91 10.79 11.72 -0.71
N LEU A 92 9.81 12.35 -0.09
CA LEU A 92 8.40 12.09 -0.34
C LEU A 92 7.98 12.47 -1.76
N THR A 93 8.38 13.64 -2.25
CA THR A 93 8.06 14.09 -3.61
C THR A 93 8.75 13.24 -4.68
N VAL A 94 10.03 12.89 -4.47
CA VAL A 94 10.77 11.98 -5.36
C VAL A 94 10.16 10.58 -5.33
N GLY A 95 9.78 10.07 -4.15
CA GLY A 95 9.13 8.77 -3.99
C GLY A 95 7.75 8.71 -4.66
N LEU A 96 6.91 9.73 -4.46
CA LEU A 96 5.60 9.82 -5.12
C LEU A 96 5.71 10.02 -6.63
N GLY A 97 6.57 10.92 -7.08
CA GLY A 97 6.79 11.17 -8.51
C GLY A 97 7.42 9.99 -9.22
N GLY A 98 8.45 9.39 -8.63
CA GLY A 98 9.10 8.18 -9.14
C GLY A 98 8.18 6.95 -9.12
N GLY A 99 7.40 6.77 -8.07
CA GLY A 99 6.42 5.68 -7.96
C GLY A 99 5.27 5.83 -8.98
N TRP A 100 4.82 7.06 -9.23
CA TRP A 100 3.82 7.33 -10.27
C TRP A 100 4.36 7.11 -11.68
N MET A 101 5.60 7.52 -11.95
CA MET A 101 6.27 7.29 -13.24
C MET A 101 6.56 5.79 -13.48
N LEU A 102 6.97 5.04 -12.46
CA LEU A 102 7.16 3.59 -12.53
C LEU A 102 5.84 2.82 -12.69
N ARG A 103 4.73 3.33 -12.12
CA ARG A 103 3.40 2.73 -12.30
C ARG A 103 2.91 2.78 -13.76
N GLY A 104 3.34 3.79 -14.53
CA GLY A 104 3.02 3.87 -15.96
C GLY A 104 3.80 2.89 -16.84
N GLN A 105 4.80 2.18 -16.28
CA GLN A 105 5.60 1.16 -16.96
C GLN A 105 5.24 -0.27 -16.56
N THR A 106 4.37 -0.48 -15.56
CA THR A 106 3.70 -1.76 -15.40
C THR A 106 2.63 -1.80 -16.48
N ASP A 107 2.91 -2.54 -17.57
CA ASP A 107 1.92 -2.86 -18.58
C ASP A 107 0.65 -3.31 -17.86
N SER A 108 -0.42 -2.53 -17.98
CA SER A 108 -1.73 -3.02 -17.58
C SER A 108 -1.94 -4.29 -18.38
N PRO A 109 -2.27 -5.43 -17.73
CA PRO A 109 -2.46 -6.67 -18.48
C PRO A 109 -3.40 -6.37 -19.64
N ASN A 110 -2.98 -6.72 -20.85
CA ASN A 110 -3.78 -6.49 -22.03
C ASN A 110 -5.10 -7.29 -21.91
N ILE A 111 -6.06 -7.03 -22.75
CA ILE A 111 -7.36 -7.72 -22.68
C ILE A 111 -7.21 -9.24 -22.86
N ALA A 112 -6.24 -9.70 -23.67
CA ALA A 112 -5.96 -11.12 -23.87
C ALA A 112 -5.45 -11.77 -22.59
N ASP A 113 -4.50 -11.16 -21.85
CA ASP A 113 -4.02 -11.68 -20.55
C ASP A 113 -5.17 -11.90 -19.58
N ARG A 114 -6.12 -10.97 -19.53
CA ARG A 114 -7.29 -11.06 -18.64
C ARG A 114 -8.22 -12.19 -19.06
N LEU A 115 -8.51 -12.30 -20.36
CA LEU A 115 -9.35 -13.38 -20.89
C LEU A 115 -8.71 -14.75 -20.72
N ILE A 116 -7.39 -14.86 -20.89
CA ILE A 116 -6.64 -16.08 -20.57
C ILE A 116 -6.78 -16.41 -19.08
N ALA A 117 -6.59 -15.43 -18.20
CA ALA A 117 -6.71 -15.63 -16.74
C ALA A 117 -8.13 -16.07 -16.34
N GLU A 118 -9.18 -15.48 -16.92
CA GLU A 118 -10.58 -15.89 -16.72
C GLU A 118 -10.82 -17.33 -17.21
N ALA A 119 -10.37 -17.66 -18.41
CA ALA A 119 -10.50 -18.99 -19.00
C ALA A 119 -9.80 -20.07 -18.16
N VAL A 120 -8.57 -19.79 -17.71
CA VAL A 120 -7.77 -20.67 -16.86
C VAL A 120 -8.41 -20.85 -15.48
N SER A 121 -8.91 -19.77 -14.90
CA SER A 121 -9.64 -19.83 -13.63
C SER A 121 -10.87 -20.72 -13.73
N ALA A 122 -11.67 -20.53 -14.80
CA ALA A 122 -12.84 -21.37 -15.07
C ALA A 122 -12.43 -22.83 -15.33
N HIS A 123 -11.38 -23.08 -16.12
CA HIS A 123 -10.84 -24.41 -16.34
C HIS A 123 -10.50 -25.11 -15.04
N THR A 124 -9.68 -24.48 -14.19
CA THR A 124 -9.23 -25.05 -12.92
C THR A 124 -10.40 -25.44 -12.00
N VAL A 125 -11.44 -24.61 -11.93
CA VAL A 125 -12.61 -24.89 -11.09
C VAL A 125 -13.42 -26.07 -11.63
N PHE A 126 -13.73 -26.07 -12.93
CA PHE A 126 -14.71 -26.99 -13.48
C PHE A 126 -14.11 -28.31 -13.99
N VAL A 127 -12.82 -28.37 -14.25
CA VAL A 127 -12.13 -29.64 -14.56
C VAL A 127 -12.10 -30.57 -13.35
N ALA A 128 -12.02 -30.02 -12.14
CA ALA A 128 -12.05 -30.81 -10.91
C ALA A 128 -13.46 -31.38 -10.61
N GLU A 129 -14.52 -30.79 -11.19
CA GLU A 129 -15.89 -31.21 -10.95
C GLU A 129 -16.25 -32.46 -11.75
N LYS A 130 -16.63 -33.55 -11.05
CA LYS A 130 -17.03 -34.81 -11.71
C LYS A 130 -18.51 -34.87 -12.05
N ARG A 131 -19.36 -34.33 -11.19
CA ARG A 131 -20.82 -34.44 -11.33
C ARG A 131 -21.47 -33.26 -12.01
N HIS A 132 -20.91 -32.06 -11.86
CA HIS A 132 -21.46 -30.81 -12.39
C HIS A 132 -20.42 -30.11 -13.27
N ALA A 133 -19.69 -30.89 -14.09
CA ALA A 133 -18.68 -30.38 -14.99
C ALA A 133 -19.26 -29.42 -16.04
N VAL A 134 -20.49 -29.63 -16.43
CA VAL A 134 -21.24 -28.84 -17.43
C VAL A 134 -22.62 -28.48 -16.90
N GLU A 135 -23.25 -27.48 -17.49
CA GLU A 135 -24.61 -27.02 -17.15
C GLU A 135 -25.64 -27.67 -18.07
N VAL A 136 -25.27 -27.81 -19.34
CA VAL A 136 -26.05 -28.54 -20.35
C VAL A 136 -25.18 -29.65 -20.93
N ASP A 137 -25.70 -30.88 -20.94
CA ASP A 137 -25.02 -32.07 -21.42
C ASP A 137 -24.79 -32.06 -22.95
N GLY A 138 -23.66 -32.63 -23.37
CA GLY A 138 -23.28 -32.66 -24.79
C GLY A 138 -24.23 -33.48 -25.69
N SER A 139 -25.07 -34.34 -25.13
CA SER A 139 -26.09 -35.06 -25.86
C SER A 139 -27.18 -34.14 -26.45
N ASP A 140 -27.37 -32.92 -25.84
CA ASP A 140 -28.29 -31.88 -26.35
C ASP A 140 -27.51 -30.69 -26.94
N SER A 141 -26.55 -31.02 -27.81
CA SER A 141 -25.63 -30.03 -28.40
C SER A 141 -26.35 -28.98 -29.27
N GLU A 142 -27.46 -29.32 -29.89
CA GLU A 142 -28.25 -28.38 -30.70
C GLU A 142 -28.94 -27.33 -29.82
N HIS A 143 -29.52 -27.74 -28.70
CA HIS A 143 -30.09 -26.81 -27.72
C HIS A 143 -29.01 -25.92 -27.13
N LEU A 144 -27.90 -26.50 -26.73
CA LEU A 144 -26.74 -25.79 -26.15
C LEU A 144 -26.18 -24.74 -27.11
N SER A 145 -26.00 -25.10 -28.40
CA SER A 145 -25.54 -24.18 -29.44
C SER A 145 -26.48 -22.96 -29.59
N ARG A 146 -27.77 -23.24 -29.72
CA ARG A 146 -28.81 -22.20 -29.87
C ARG A 146 -28.89 -21.31 -28.63
N TRP A 147 -28.85 -21.88 -27.44
CA TRP A 147 -28.92 -21.15 -26.18
C TRP A 147 -27.68 -20.27 -25.97
N LEU A 148 -26.46 -20.79 -26.13
CA LEU A 148 -25.22 -20.02 -25.97
C LEU A 148 -25.11 -18.95 -27.08
N SER A 149 -25.45 -19.24 -28.30
CA SER A 149 -25.47 -18.27 -29.41
C SER A 149 -26.36 -17.06 -29.06
N ASN A 150 -27.57 -17.33 -28.55
CA ASN A 150 -28.49 -16.27 -28.11
C ASN A 150 -27.93 -15.47 -26.95
N ARG A 151 -27.17 -16.09 -26.00
CA ARG A 151 -26.60 -15.42 -24.85
C ARG A 151 -25.40 -14.57 -25.20
N LEU A 152 -24.56 -15.04 -26.12
CA LEU A 152 -23.37 -14.32 -26.60
C LEU A 152 -23.69 -13.34 -27.74
N GLN A 153 -24.90 -13.38 -28.31
CA GLN A 153 -25.30 -12.60 -29.51
C GLN A 153 -24.37 -12.88 -30.71
N THR A 154 -23.89 -14.12 -30.80
CA THR A 154 -22.95 -14.60 -31.83
C THR A 154 -23.27 -16.04 -32.17
N ASN A 155 -23.11 -16.42 -33.43
CA ASN A 155 -23.36 -17.79 -33.87
C ASN A 155 -22.21 -18.71 -33.37
N LEU A 156 -22.50 -19.56 -32.40
CA LEU A 156 -21.54 -20.48 -31.81
C LEU A 156 -21.88 -21.93 -32.20
N ALA A 157 -21.14 -22.48 -33.16
CA ALA A 157 -21.19 -23.91 -33.44
C ALA A 157 -20.48 -24.71 -32.32
N MET A 158 -20.88 -25.96 -32.14
CA MET A 158 -20.16 -26.87 -31.22
C MET A 158 -19.07 -27.60 -32.01
N PRO A 159 -17.77 -27.30 -31.80
CA PRO A 159 -16.70 -27.95 -32.57
C PRO A 159 -16.65 -29.45 -32.33
N ASP A 160 -16.57 -30.22 -33.38
CA ASP A 160 -16.29 -31.65 -33.32
C ASP A 160 -14.77 -31.89 -33.23
N LEU A 161 -14.34 -32.41 -32.09
CA LEU A 161 -12.93 -32.72 -31.80
C LEU A 161 -12.67 -34.24 -31.70
N SER A 162 -13.58 -35.06 -32.17
CA SER A 162 -13.44 -36.54 -32.17
C SER A 162 -12.20 -36.98 -32.95
N GLY A 163 -11.81 -36.28 -34.02
CA GLY A 163 -10.58 -36.51 -34.76
C GLY A 163 -9.29 -36.32 -33.95
N HIS A 164 -9.36 -35.59 -32.83
CA HIS A 164 -8.27 -35.42 -31.85
C HIS A 164 -8.41 -36.35 -30.63
N GLY A 165 -9.36 -37.29 -30.64
CA GLY A 165 -9.64 -38.21 -29.54
C GLY A 165 -10.34 -37.57 -28.35
N LEU A 166 -11.08 -36.44 -28.57
CA LEU A 166 -11.79 -35.69 -27.58
C LEU A 166 -13.31 -35.85 -27.74
N ASN A 167 -13.98 -36.25 -26.67
CA ASN A 167 -15.42 -36.40 -26.60
C ASN A 167 -16.03 -35.13 -26.00
N PHE A 168 -17.08 -34.60 -26.61
CA PHE A 168 -17.79 -33.42 -26.10
C PHE A 168 -18.63 -33.80 -24.86
N LEU A 169 -18.35 -33.14 -23.73
CA LEU A 169 -19.11 -33.34 -22.49
C LEU A 169 -20.31 -32.43 -22.37
N GLY A 170 -20.25 -31.23 -22.97
CA GLY A 170 -21.28 -30.22 -22.89
C GLY A 170 -20.71 -28.81 -22.62
N GLY A 171 -21.53 -27.91 -22.10
CA GLY A 171 -21.10 -26.54 -21.87
C GLY A 171 -21.88 -25.82 -20.81
N ARG A 172 -21.45 -24.58 -20.55
CA ARG A 172 -22.06 -23.66 -19.58
C ARG A 172 -21.91 -22.21 -19.98
N LEU A 173 -22.71 -21.35 -19.38
CA LEU A 173 -22.58 -19.89 -19.45
C LEU A 173 -21.81 -19.37 -18.23
N LEU A 174 -20.82 -18.53 -18.45
CA LEU A 174 -20.00 -17.90 -17.40
C LEU A 174 -20.08 -16.39 -17.49
N PRO A 175 -19.86 -15.68 -16.36
CA PRO A 175 -19.63 -14.25 -16.41
C PRO A 175 -18.26 -13.96 -17.05
N ALA A 176 -18.18 -12.87 -17.84
CA ALA A 176 -16.96 -12.34 -18.44
C ALA A 176 -16.99 -10.82 -18.33
N PRO A 177 -16.63 -10.26 -17.17
CA PRO A 177 -16.79 -8.82 -16.87
C PRO A 177 -15.97 -7.91 -17.79
N GLU A 178 -14.90 -8.43 -18.38
CA GLU A 178 -14.01 -7.68 -19.29
C GLU A 178 -14.62 -7.50 -20.70
N ILE A 179 -15.71 -8.19 -21.03
CA ILE A 179 -16.31 -8.20 -22.35
C ILE A 179 -17.63 -7.42 -22.38
N PRO A 180 -17.92 -6.65 -23.44
CA PRO A 180 -19.23 -6.07 -23.63
C PRO A 180 -20.33 -7.13 -23.58
N GLY A 181 -21.32 -6.94 -22.69
CA GLY A 181 -22.36 -7.94 -22.43
C GLY A 181 -22.05 -8.92 -21.31
N GLY A 182 -20.78 -8.99 -20.82
CA GLY A 182 -20.38 -9.67 -19.60
C GLY A 182 -20.57 -11.17 -19.58
N ARG A 183 -20.48 -11.87 -20.73
CA ARG A 183 -20.79 -13.30 -20.84
C ARG A 183 -19.76 -14.06 -21.67
N ALA A 184 -19.50 -15.30 -21.25
CA ALA A 184 -18.68 -16.28 -21.96
C ALA A 184 -19.38 -17.63 -22.02
N ALA A 185 -19.09 -18.40 -23.03
CA ALA A 185 -19.42 -19.83 -23.09
C ALA A 185 -18.16 -20.63 -22.73
N GLN A 186 -18.31 -21.64 -21.90
CA GLN A 186 -17.29 -22.67 -21.70
C GLN A 186 -17.81 -24.00 -22.23
N LEU A 187 -17.09 -24.53 -23.19
CA LEU A 187 -17.34 -25.87 -23.74
C LEU A 187 -16.27 -26.82 -23.14
N MET A 188 -16.67 -28.02 -22.78
CA MET A 188 -15.80 -28.99 -22.15
C MET A 188 -15.72 -30.28 -22.96
N TYR A 189 -14.51 -30.78 -23.12
CA TYR A 189 -14.18 -32.02 -23.78
C TYR A 189 -13.33 -32.89 -22.87
N GLU A 190 -13.37 -34.23 -23.10
CA GLU A 190 -12.59 -35.18 -22.33
C GLU A 190 -11.98 -36.23 -23.28
N ASP A 191 -10.72 -36.55 -23.06
CA ASP A 191 -10.08 -37.65 -23.81
C ASP A 191 -10.31 -39.01 -23.14
N THR A 192 -9.85 -40.07 -23.79
CA THR A 192 -9.98 -41.47 -23.30
C THR A 192 -9.20 -41.73 -22.01
N ALA A 193 -8.23 -40.87 -21.66
CA ALA A 193 -7.47 -40.96 -20.41
C ALA A 193 -8.11 -40.12 -19.27
N GLY A 194 -9.22 -39.39 -19.54
CA GLY A 194 -9.89 -38.55 -18.59
C GLY A 194 -9.27 -37.15 -18.47
N ALA A 195 -8.33 -36.80 -19.36
CA ALA A 195 -7.82 -35.44 -19.41
C ALA A 195 -8.84 -34.52 -20.10
N ARG A 196 -9.07 -33.37 -19.48
CA ARG A 196 -10.11 -32.42 -19.92
C ARG A 196 -9.51 -31.24 -20.63
N LEU A 197 -10.20 -30.82 -21.69
CA LEU A 197 -9.96 -29.60 -22.43
C LEU A 197 -11.17 -28.71 -22.27
N THR A 198 -10.94 -27.41 -22.02
CA THR A 198 -12.00 -26.40 -22.06
C THR A 198 -11.74 -25.38 -23.16
N LEU A 199 -12.79 -25.04 -23.88
CA LEU A 199 -12.83 -23.95 -24.85
C LEU A 199 -13.68 -22.84 -24.26
N TYR A 200 -13.05 -21.72 -23.94
CA TYR A 200 -13.71 -20.52 -23.42
C TYR A 200 -13.90 -19.54 -24.56
N VAL A 201 -15.14 -19.19 -24.84
CA VAL A 201 -15.52 -18.34 -25.99
C VAL A 201 -16.24 -17.11 -25.50
N THR A 202 -15.80 -15.94 -25.97
CA THR A 202 -16.47 -14.66 -25.74
C THR A 202 -16.74 -13.94 -27.06
N PRO A 203 -17.67 -12.97 -27.11
CA PRO A 203 -17.67 -11.97 -28.17
C PRO A 203 -16.30 -11.27 -28.24
N SER A 204 -15.90 -10.81 -29.43
CA SER A 204 -14.63 -10.12 -29.61
C SER A 204 -14.55 -8.86 -28.74
N PRO A 205 -13.46 -8.63 -28.02
CA PRO A 205 -13.28 -7.44 -27.20
C PRO A 205 -12.93 -6.18 -28.03
N GLY A 206 -12.63 -6.35 -29.31
CA GLY A 206 -12.32 -5.24 -30.22
C GLY A 206 -11.09 -5.48 -31.11
N PRO A 207 -10.80 -4.53 -32.02
CA PRO A 207 -9.75 -4.69 -33.04
C PRO A 207 -8.32 -4.67 -32.50
N ASP A 208 -8.10 -4.10 -31.31
CA ASP A 208 -6.77 -3.99 -30.68
C ASP A 208 -6.37 -5.23 -29.88
N THR A 209 -7.18 -6.29 -29.93
CA THR A 209 -6.90 -7.56 -29.23
C THR A 209 -5.81 -8.34 -29.98
N PRO A 210 -4.79 -8.88 -29.26
CA PRO A 210 -3.82 -9.78 -29.88
C PRO A 210 -4.50 -10.94 -30.56
N ARG A 211 -4.04 -11.29 -31.77
CA ARG A 211 -4.69 -12.34 -32.56
C ARG A 211 -4.29 -13.76 -32.16
N TYR A 212 -3.21 -13.90 -31.41
CA TYR A 212 -2.69 -15.20 -30.96
C TYR A 212 -1.75 -15.03 -29.77
N GLU A 213 -1.96 -15.86 -28.75
CA GLU A 213 -1.08 -15.89 -27.57
C GLU A 213 -1.06 -17.29 -26.94
N LEU A 214 0.16 -17.76 -26.56
CA LEU A 214 0.39 -19.04 -25.92
C LEU A 214 0.93 -18.79 -24.49
N ALA A 215 0.26 -19.35 -23.49
CA ALA A 215 0.67 -19.26 -22.09
C ALA A 215 0.90 -20.66 -21.50
N ASN A 216 2.07 -20.90 -20.91
CA ASN A 216 2.38 -22.09 -20.13
C ASN A 216 2.08 -21.85 -18.65
N LEU A 217 1.24 -22.68 -18.05
CA LEU A 217 0.67 -22.50 -16.71
C LEU A 217 1.03 -23.68 -15.77
N GLY A 218 2.23 -24.19 -15.91
CA GLY A 218 2.69 -25.36 -15.16
C GLY A 218 2.24 -26.67 -15.77
N LEU A 219 1.16 -27.28 -15.27
CA LEU A 219 0.61 -28.53 -15.82
C LEU A 219 -0.28 -28.30 -17.04
N ASP A 220 -0.89 -27.14 -17.16
CA ASP A 220 -1.78 -26.77 -18.24
C ASP A 220 -1.11 -25.80 -19.20
N THR A 221 -1.54 -25.84 -20.44
CA THR A 221 -1.21 -24.87 -21.48
C THR A 221 -2.48 -24.19 -21.93
N ALA A 222 -2.44 -22.85 -22.04
CA ALA A 222 -3.53 -22.06 -22.60
C ALA A 222 -3.10 -21.45 -23.93
N LEU A 223 -4.00 -21.47 -24.89
CA LEU A 223 -3.81 -20.87 -26.20
C LEU A 223 -5.02 -19.97 -26.48
N PHE A 224 -4.75 -18.70 -26.65
CA PHE A 224 -5.74 -17.65 -26.95
C PHE A 224 -5.65 -17.25 -28.42
N TRP A 225 -6.80 -17.02 -29.03
CA TRP A 225 -6.89 -16.30 -30.29
C TRP A 225 -8.15 -15.44 -30.34
N ALA A 226 -8.13 -14.42 -31.14
CA ALA A 226 -9.28 -13.56 -31.38
C ALA A 226 -9.39 -13.18 -32.86
N ASP A 227 -10.63 -13.04 -33.31
CA ASP A 227 -10.98 -12.41 -34.58
C ASP A 227 -11.92 -11.22 -34.34
N ASN A 228 -12.53 -10.71 -35.38
CA ASN A 228 -13.45 -9.55 -35.29
C ASN A 228 -14.82 -9.90 -34.66
N ILE A 229 -15.12 -11.18 -34.45
CA ILE A 229 -16.44 -11.69 -34.03
C ILE A 229 -16.36 -12.29 -32.64
N ILE A 230 -15.36 -13.16 -32.42
CA ILE A 230 -15.17 -13.91 -31.16
C ILE A 230 -13.72 -13.89 -30.72
N SER A 231 -13.52 -14.12 -29.42
CA SER A 231 -12.25 -14.57 -28.90
C SER A 231 -12.40 -15.93 -28.21
N CYS A 232 -11.37 -16.75 -28.32
CA CYS A 232 -11.34 -18.10 -27.84
C CYS A 232 -10.07 -18.35 -27.01
N THR A 233 -10.21 -19.06 -25.90
CA THR A 233 -9.09 -19.62 -25.15
C THR A 233 -9.28 -21.11 -24.97
N ILE A 234 -8.33 -21.91 -25.44
CA ILE A 234 -8.30 -23.36 -25.16
C ILE A 234 -7.34 -23.58 -24.00
N THR A 235 -7.76 -24.35 -23.00
CA THR A 235 -6.92 -24.73 -21.86
C THR A 235 -6.97 -26.25 -21.65
N ALA A 236 -5.81 -26.90 -21.57
CA ALA A 236 -5.71 -28.35 -21.35
C ALA A 236 -4.30 -28.74 -20.87
N PRO A 237 -4.12 -29.93 -20.23
CA PRO A 237 -2.82 -30.47 -19.88
C PRO A 237 -2.15 -31.16 -21.09
N TYR A 238 -2.04 -30.43 -22.21
CA TYR A 238 -1.43 -30.88 -23.45
C TYR A 238 -0.19 -30.08 -23.83
N SER A 239 0.67 -30.64 -24.67
CA SER A 239 1.79 -29.89 -25.23
C SER A 239 1.28 -28.75 -26.15
N ALA A 240 2.11 -27.72 -26.30
CA ALA A 240 1.78 -26.56 -27.15
C ALA A 240 1.42 -27.00 -28.59
N GLU A 241 2.16 -27.95 -29.15
CA GLU A 241 1.93 -28.44 -30.52
C GLU A 241 0.57 -29.14 -30.67
N LYS A 242 0.21 -30.02 -29.67
CA LYS A 242 -1.10 -30.68 -29.67
C LYS A 242 -2.23 -29.66 -29.54
N LEU A 243 -2.05 -28.69 -28.64
CA LEU A 243 -3.05 -27.65 -28.41
C LEU A 243 -3.24 -26.75 -29.62
N GLN A 244 -2.16 -26.46 -30.34
CA GLN A 244 -2.20 -25.68 -31.59
C GLN A 244 -2.93 -26.42 -32.70
N ALA A 245 -2.71 -27.74 -32.86
CA ALA A 245 -3.43 -28.57 -33.84
C ALA A 245 -4.94 -28.58 -33.55
N ILE A 246 -5.33 -28.72 -32.26
CA ILE A 246 -6.73 -28.65 -31.85
C ILE A 246 -7.31 -27.25 -32.12
N ALA A 247 -6.58 -26.18 -31.79
CA ALA A 247 -7.02 -24.81 -32.03
C ALA A 247 -7.28 -24.52 -33.51
N GLN A 248 -6.44 -25.04 -34.42
CA GLN A 248 -6.68 -24.93 -35.87
C GLN A 248 -7.98 -25.61 -36.29
N SER A 249 -8.27 -26.80 -35.76
CA SER A 249 -9.52 -27.51 -36.02
C SER A 249 -10.75 -26.75 -35.49
N VAL A 250 -10.64 -26.15 -34.28
CA VAL A 250 -11.69 -25.33 -33.71
C VAL A 250 -11.93 -24.08 -34.56
N PHE A 251 -10.84 -23.38 -34.93
CA PHE A 251 -10.89 -22.16 -35.71
C PHE A 251 -11.58 -22.40 -37.08
N ALA A 252 -11.21 -23.47 -37.77
CA ALA A 252 -11.81 -23.83 -39.05
C ALA A 252 -13.32 -24.11 -38.94
N GLN A 253 -13.79 -24.65 -37.82
CA GLN A 253 -15.22 -24.97 -37.62
C GLN A 253 -16.04 -23.76 -37.14
N LEU A 254 -15.44 -22.87 -36.36
CA LEU A 254 -16.10 -21.64 -35.86
C LEU A 254 -16.15 -20.54 -36.93
N ASN A 255 -15.19 -20.52 -37.87
CA ASN A 255 -15.04 -19.49 -38.91
C ASN A 255 -15.01 -20.10 -40.32
N PRO A 256 -16.09 -20.73 -40.80
CA PRO A 256 -16.07 -21.46 -42.06
C PRO A 256 -15.86 -20.58 -43.31
N THR A 257 -15.85 -19.25 -43.16
CA THR A 257 -15.69 -18.29 -44.27
C THR A 257 -14.29 -17.69 -44.40
N MET A 258 -13.36 -18.03 -43.47
CA MET A 258 -11.97 -17.57 -43.54
C MET A 258 -11.02 -18.66 -44.06
N PRO A 259 -10.04 -18.34 -44.96
CA PRO A 259 -9.04 -19.30 -45.39
C PRO A 259 -8.14 -19.69 -44.18
N ALA A 260 -7.73 -20.95 -44.17
CA ALA A 260 -6.85 -21.50 -43.12
C ALA A 260 -5.61 -20.60 -42.91
N TYR A 261 -5.30 -20.33 -41.67
CA TYR A 261 -4.12 -19.56 -41.30
C TYR A 261 -2.87 -20.34 -41.72
N GLU A 262 -2.17 -19.86 -42.75
CA GLU A 262 -0.84 -20.40 -43.09
C GLU A 262 0.17 -19.91 -42.04
N SER A 263 0.89 -20.87 -41.46
CA SER A 263 1.91 -20.74 -40.40
C SER A 263 3.15 -19.97 -40.83
#